data_cf6a6228524d92f42319af1743d23f53
#
_entry.id   cf6a6228524d92f42319af1743d23f53
#
_cell.length_a   1.000
_cell.length_b   1.000
_cell.length_c   1.000
_cell.angle_alpha   90.00
_cell.angle_beta   90.00
_cell.angle_gamma   90.00
#
_symmetry.space_group_name_H-M   'P 1'
#
loop_
_entity.id
_entity.type
_entity.pdbx_description
1 polymer ?
#
loop_
_entity_poly.entity_id
_entity_poly.type
_entity_poly.pdbx_seq_one_letter_code
_entity_poly.pdbx_strand_id
1 'polypeptide(L)'
;MTRILTTKTQDHKGGVVKIAGWVHTRRDHGKITFLDIRDREGIVQVVCTPQVKDAYDIAQKVRPEWVLGIEGIVQERPEGTKNPDIATGNIEIAAKAITVYSQAKTLPFAIDTDGYEIGEEKRLQYRYLDLRRMRLQKNLSLRHRVLQFMRDFLTKEGF
;
A
#
# COMPACT_ATOMS: atom_id res chain seq x y z
N MET A 1 -1.99 -8.91 19.10
CA MET A 1 -1.12 -9.31 17.96
C MET A 1 -0.33 -8.08 17.50
N THR A 2 0.98 -8.19 17.31
CA THR A 2 1.83 -7.09 16.83
C THR A 2 1.61 -6.86 15.33
N ARG A 3 1.60 -5.60 14.90
CA ARG A 3 1.53 -5.22 13.49
C ARG A 3 2.79 -5.68 12.76
N ILE A 4 2.63 -6.24 11.55
CA ILE A 4 3.73 -6.53 10.62
C ILE A 4 3.63 -5.66 9.36
N LEU A 5 4.70 -5.56 8.59
CA LEU A 5 4.74 -4.83 7.33
C LEU A 5 4.24 -5.72 6.18
N THR A 6 3.75 -5.08 5.11
CA THR A 6 3.07 -5.77 4.00
C THR A 6 3.94 -6.85 3.36
N THR A 7 5.24 -6.61 3.15
CA THR A 7 6.15 -7.60 2.55
C THR A 7 6.37 -8.82 3.44
N LYS A 8 6.28 -8.67 4.78
CA LYS A 8 6.45 -9.76 5.74
C LYS A 8 5.23 -10.70 5.82
N THR A 9 4.11 -10.33 5.23
CA THR A 9 2.91 -11.18 5.21
C THR A 9 3.16 -12.51 4.50
N GLN A 10 4.08 -12.55 3.54
CA GLN A 10 4.44 -13.78 2.81
C GLN A 10 4.95 -14.90 3.73
N ASP A 11 5.63 -14.53 4.82
CA ASP A 11 6.21 -15.46 5.79
C ASP A 11 5.14 -16.09 6.72
N HIS A 12 3.87 -15.64 6.59
CA HIS A 12 2.76 -16.02 7.48
C HIS A 12 1.60 -16.70 6.75
N LYS A 13 1.88 -17.44 5.68
CA LYS A 13 0.83 -18.19 4.95
C LYS A 13 0.05 -19.11 5.88
N GLY A 14 -1.29 -19.08 5.77
CA GLY A 14 -2.21 -19.81 6.62
C GLY A 14 -2.41 -19.20 8.02
N GLY A 15 -1.58 -18.25 8.41
CA GLY A 15 -1.64 -17.59 9.71
C GLY A 15 -2.50 -16.32 9.71
N VAL A 16 -2.88 -15.90 10.93
CA VAL A 16 -3.54 -14.60 11.13
C VAL A 16 -2.49 -13.51 11.25
N VAL A 17 -2.69 -12.41 10.56
CA VAL A 17 -1.79 -11.26 10.60
C VAL A 17 -2.56 -9.98 10.90
N LYS A 18 -1.82 -8.99 11.43
CA LYS A 18 -2.31 -7.62 11.59
C LYS A 18 -1.41 -6.68 10.81
N ILE A 19 -1.99 -5.95 9.87
CA ILE A 19 -1.32 -4.94 9.07
C ILE A 19 -1.98 -3.57 9.29
N ALA A 20 -1.27 -2.50 8.95
CA ALA A 20 -1.83 -1.16 8.88
C ALA A 20 -1.16 -0.38 7.76
N GLY A 21 -1.95 0.35 6.99
CA GLY A 21 -1.46 1.10 5.83
C GLY A 21 -2.51 1.98 5.20
N TRP A 22 -2.13 2.57 4.09
CA TRP A 22 -3.00 3.38 3.26
C TRP A 22 -3.70 2.53 2.21
N VAL A 23 -4.97 2.82 1.94
CA VAL A 23 -5.68 2.25 0.80
C VAL A 23 -5.08 2.84 -0.48
N HIS A 24 -4.39 2.01 -1.25
CA HIS A 24 -3.81 2.39 -2.53
C HIS A 24 -4.89 2.38 -3.62
N THR A 25 -5.56 1.25 -3.79
CA THR A 25 -6.72 1.10 -4.67
C THR A 25 -7.82 0.30 -4.01
N ARG A 26 -9.06 0.54 -4.46
CA ARG A 26 -10.23 -0.29 -4.16
C ARG A 26 -10.86 -0.73 -5.47
N ARG A 27 -11.21 -2.00 -5.56
CA ARG A 27 -11.89 -2.60 -6.70
C ARG A 27 -13.03 -3.47 -6.21
N ASP A 28 -14.18 -3.35 -6.84
CA ASP A 28 -15.33 -4.20 -6.56
C ASP A 28 -15.53 -5.19 -7.72
N HIS A 29 -15.70 -6.46 -7.40
CA HIS A 29 -16.00 -7.51 -8.38
C HIS A 29 -17.13 -8.38 -7.85
N GLY A 30 -18.32 -8.18 -8.38
CA GLY A 30 -19.53 -8.80 -7.89
C GLY A 30 -19.78 -8.45 -6.41
N LYS A 31 -19.79 -9.48 -5.56
CA LYS A 31 -19.96 -9.31 -4.10
C LYS A 31 -18.65 -9.31 -3.32
N ILE A 32 -17.53 -9.14 -3.99
CA ILE A 32 -16.20 -9.12 -3.35
C ILE A 32 -15.59 -7.75 -3.53
N THR A 33 -15.03 -7.20 -2.44
CA THR A 33 -14.24 -5.96 -2.48
C THR A 33 -12.78 -6.31 -2.26
N PHE A 34 -11.93 -5.85 -3.18
CA PHE A 34 -10.49 -5.93 -3.09
C PHE A 34 -9.91 -4.57 -2.68
N LEU A 35 -9.07 -4.58 -1.67
CA LEU A 35 -8.32 -3.42 -1.21
C LEU A 35 -6.83 -3.71 -1.38
N ASP A 36 -6.12 -2.86 -2.11
CA ASP A 36 -4.66 -2.88 -2.12
C ASP A 36 -4.18 -1.95 -1.00
N ILE A 37 -3.55 -2.53 0.01
CA ILE A 37 -3.05 -1.79 1.19
C ILE A 37 -1.56 -1.57 1.04
N ARG A 38 -1.16 -0.31 1.09
CA ARG A 38 0.23 0.13 0.95
C ARG A 38 0.80 0.54 2.30
N ASP A 39 2.02 0.13 2.57
CA ASP A 39 2.86 0.70 3.62
C ASP A 39 4.23 1.15 3.05
N ARG A 40 5.22 1.37 3.92
CA ARG A 40 6.57 1.82 3.50
C ARG A 40 7.35 0.77 2.71
N GLU A 41 7.01 -0.52 2.81
CA GLU A 41 7.75 -1.61 2.18
C GLU A 41 7.09 -2.12 0.90
N GLY A 42 5.78 -1.97 0.77
CA GLY A 42 5.10 -2.47 -0.42
C GLY A 42 3.59 -2.39 -0.36
N ILE A 43 2.96 -3.25 -1.13
CA ILE A 43 1.51 -3.37 -1.26
C ILE A 43 1.12 -4.82 -1.02
N VAL A 44 -0.01 -5.05 -0.36
CA VAL A 44 -0.65 -6.37 -0.26
C VAL A 44 -2.13 -6.25 -0.57
N GLN A 45 -2.68 -7.23 -1.30
CA GLN A 45 -4.10 -7.33 -1.56
C GLN A 45 -4.84 -7.87 -0.34
N VAL A 46 -5.96 -7.25 -0.02
CA VAL A 46 -6.91 -7.69 1.00
C VAL A 46 -8.25 -7.99 0.34
N VAL A 47 -8.82 -9.13 0.66
CA VAL A 47 -10.12 -9.58 0.12
C VAL A 47 -11.17 -9.47 1.22
N CYS A 48 -12.24 -8.73 0.91
CA CYS A 48 -13.39 -8.54 1.79
C CYS A 48 -14.63 -9.18 1.15
N THR A 49 -15.25 -10.08 1.88
CA THR A 49 -16.41 -10.85 1.41
C THR A 49 -17.61 -10.63 2.34
N PRO A 50 -18.86 -10.83 1.86
CA PRO A 50 -20.06 -10.68 2.69
C PRO A 50 -20.13 -11.64 3.89
N GLN A 51 -19.35 -12.73 3.90
CA GLN A 51 -19.29 -13.66 5.02
C GLN A 51 -18.79 -12.98 6.30
N VAL A 52 -17.96 -11.93 6.18
CA VAL A 52 -17.49 -11.12 7.30
C VAL A 52 -18.13 -9.73 7.16
N LYS A 53 -19.41 -9.64 7.55
CA LYS A 53 -20.27 -8.49 7.29
C LYS A 53 -19.65 -7.17 7.74
N ASP A 54 -19.13 -7.08 8.97
CA ASP A 54 -18.62 -5.83 9.53
C ASP A 54 -17.40 -5.31 8.72
N ALA A 55 -16.48 -6.19 8.36
CA ALA A 55 -15.32 -5.82 7.53
C ALA A 55 -15.76 -5.44 6.10
N TYR A 56 -16.72 -6.16 5.55
CA TYR A 56 -17.27 -5.90 4.23
C TYR A 56 -17.98 -4.54 4.16
N ASP A 57 -18.84 -4.23 5.14
CA ASP A 57 -19.60 -2.97 5.21
C ASP A 57 -18.65 -1.74 5.32
N ILE A 58 -17.52 -1.92 6.01
CA ILE A 58 -16.47 -0.89 6.06
C ILE A 58 -15.78 -0.79 4.70
N ALA A 59 -15.37 -1.91 4.11
CA ALA A 59 -14.66 -1.95 2.83
C ALA A 59 -15.46 -1.28 1.71
N GLN A 60 -16.80 -1.38 1.72
CA GLN A 60 -17.68 -0.73 0.76
C GLN A 60 -17.64 0.81 0.83
N LYS A 61 -17.24 1.40 1.95
CA LYS A 61 -17.21 2.86 2.17
C LYS A 61 -15.81 3.45 1.99
N VAL A 62 -14.79 2.60 2.03
CA VAL A 62 -13.38 3.01 1.99
C VAL A 62 -13.04 3.74 0.69
N ARG A 63 -12.20 4.76 0.80
CA ARG A 63 -11.69 5.56 -0.32
C ARG A 63 -10.16 5.50 -0.36
N PRO A 64 -9.53 5.79 -1.51
CA PRO A 64 -8.07 5.90 -1.60
C PRO A 64 -7.49 6.82 -0.53
N GLU A 65 -6.31 6.46 -0.04
CA GLU A 65 -5.53 7.16 1.00
C GLU A 65 -6.17 7.16 2.40
N TRP A 66 -7.28 6.48 2.63
CA TRP A 66 -7.70 6.19 4.01
C TRP A 66 -6.66 5.30 4.69
N VAL A 67 -6.49 5.47 6.00
CA VAL A 67 -5.60 4.65 6.82
C VAL A 67 -6.41 3.59 7.53
N LEU A 68 -6.07 2.33 7.25
CA LEU A 68 -6.77 1.18 7.82
C LEU A 68 -5.82 0.31 8.65
N GLY A 69 -6.35 -0.27 9.72
CA GLY A 69 -5.83 -1.47 10.35
C GLY A 69 -6.64 -2.68 9.89
N ILE A 70 -5.99 -3.76 9.53
CA ILE A 70 -6.63 -4.97 9.02
C ILE A 70 -6.09 -6.18 9.75
N GLU A 71 -6.99 -7.02 10.24
CA GLU A 71 -6.69 -8.35 10.73
C GLU A 71 -7.29 -9.38 9.77
N GLY A 72 -6.54 -10.40 9.39
CA GLY A 72 -7.01 -11.40 8.46
C GLY A 72 -6.06 -12.58 8.31
N ILE A 73 -6.49 -13.57 7.55
CA ILE A 73 -5.71 -14.78 7.24
C ILE A 73 -4.97 -14.57 5.92
N VAL A 74 -3.67 -14.86 5.91
CA VAL A 74 -2.88 -14.88 4.68
C VAL A 74 -3.17 -16.17 3.93
N GLN A 75 -3.59 -16.04 2.68
CA GLN A 75 -3.86 -17.16 1.78
C GLN A 75 -3.19 -16.95 0.42
N GLU A 76 -3.01 -18.04 -0.32
CA GLU A 76 -2.52 -17.95 -1.69
C GLU A 76 -3.63 -17.38 -2.59
N ARG A 77 -3.24 -16.55 -3.56
CA ARG A 77 -4.18 -16.12 -4.59
C ARG A 77 -4.56 -17.30 -5.49
N PRO A 78 -5.81 -17.37 -5.93
CA PRO A 78 -6.22 -18.33 -6.94
C PRO A 78 -5.32 -18.27 -8.18
N GLU A 79 -5.12 -19.41 -8.83
CA GLU A 79 -4.38 -19.44 -10.09
C GLU A 79 -5.02 -18.52 -11.13
N GLY A 80 -4.18 -17.81 -11.89
CA GLY A 80 -4.63 -16.79 -12.85
C GLY A 80 -4.88 -15.40 -12.26
N THR A 81 -4.86 -15.23 -10.92
CA THR A 81 -5.00 -13.91 -10.28
C THR A 81 -3.70 -13.41 -9.64
N LYS A 82 -2.62 -14.19 -9.76
CA LYS A 82 -1.28 -13.81 -9.27
C LYS A 82 -0.77 -12.59 -10.02
N ASN A 83 -0.17 -11.64 -9.30
CA ASN A 83 0.37 -10.41 -9.87
C ASN A 83 1.89 -10.37 -9.71
N PRO A 84 2.68 -10.58 -10.78
CA PRO A 84 4.14 -10.57 -10.70
C PRO A 84 4.75 -9.17 -10.45
N ASP A 85 3.97 -8.10 -10.63
CA ASP A 85 4.46 -6.73 -10.51
C ASP A 85 4.65 -6.27 -9.05
N ILE A 86 4.08 -7.00 -8.10
CA ILE A 86 4.21 -6.71 -6.67
C ILE A 86 4.82 -7.90 -5.92
N ALA A 87 5.67 -7.61 -4.94
CA ALA A 87 6.37 -8.65 -4.17
C ALA A 87 5.42 -9.65 -3.50
N THR A 88 4.27 -9.19 -3.03
CA THR A 88 3.23 -10.01 -2.36
C THR A 88 2.22 -10.61 -3.34
N GLY A 89 2.49 -10.58 -4.64
CA GLY A 89 1.50 -10.88 -5.68
C GLY A 89 1.00 -12.34 -5.73
N ASN A 90 1.64 -13.25 -5.00
CA ASN A 90 1.22 -14.65 -4.88
C ASN A 90 0.24 -14.88 -3.73
N ILE A 91 0.08 -13.90 -2.84
CA ILE A 91 -0.74 -14.01 -1.65
C ILE A 91 -1.79 -12.89 -1.58
N GLU A 92 -2.77 -13.11 -0.74
CA GLU A 92 -3.75 -12.11 -0.34
C GLU A 92 -4.15 -12.32 1.12
N ILE A 93 -4.78 -11.33 1.73
CA ILE A 93 -5.28 -11.41 3.10
C ILE A 93 -6.81 -11.48 3.06
N ALA A 94 -7.39 -12.59 3.51
CA ALA A 94 -8.83 -12.67 3.76
C ALA A 94 -9.15 -11.87 5.03
N ALA A 95 -9.83 -10.74 4.88
CA ALA A 95 -10.14 -9.84 6.00
C ALA A 95 -11.08 -10.49 7.01
N LYS A 96 -10.72 -10.42 8.30
CA LYS A 96 -11.55 -10.76 9.45
C LYS A 96 -12.09 -9.53 10.16
N ALA A 97 -11.27 -8.49 10.26
CA ALA A 97 -11.66 -7.22 10.86
C ALA A 97 -10.95 -6.06 10.16
N ILE A 98 -11.66 -4.94 10.05
CA ILE A 98 -11.13 -3.68 9.53
C ILE A 98 -11.40 -2.58 10.54
N THR A 99 -10.35 -1.81 10.87
CA THR A 99 -10.45 -0.61 11.70
C THR A 99 -10.05 0.60 10.87
N VAL A 100 -10.88 1.62 10.83
CA VAL A 100 -10.53 2.89 10.16
C VAL A 100 -9.80 3.78 11.17
N TYR A 101 -8.52 4.04 10.92
CA TYR A 101 -7.72 4.93 11.74
C TYR A 101 -7.85 6.40 11.33
N SER A 102 -7.94 6.65 10.03
CA SER A 102 -8.10 8.00 9.50
C SER A 102 -8.75 7.97 8.13
N GLN A 103 -9.60 8.94 7.87
CA GLN A 103 -10.24 9.15 6.58
C GLN A 103 -9.53 10.29 5.83
N ALA A 104 -9.25 10.08 4.54
CA ALA A 104 -8.76 11.12 3.66
C ALA A 104 -9.93 11.78 2.93
N LYS A 105 -9.80 13.07 2.65
CA LYS A 105 -10.66 13.78 1.69
C LYS A 105 -10.39 13.26 0.28
N THR A 106 -11.31 13.51 -0.64
CA THR A 106 -11.09 13.21 -2.07
C THR A 106 -9.80 13.86 -2.55
N LEU A 107 -8.95 13.07 -3.17
CA LEU A 107 -7.67 13.56 -3.68
C LEU A 107 -7.88 14.53 -4.85
N PRO A 108 -7.06 15.59 -4.97
CA PRO A 108 -7.13 16.53 -6.09
C PRO A 108 -6.68 15.90 -7.42
N PHE A 109 -5.97 14.78 -7.37
CA PHE A 109 -5.53 13.97 -8.51
C PHE A 109 -5.19 12.54 -8.07
N ALA A 110 -5.21 11.61 -9.01
CA ALA A 110 -4.78 10.23 -8.78
C ALA A 110 -3.27 10.16 -8.47
N ILE A 111 -2.85 9.30 -7.55
CA ILE A 111 -1.45 9.13 -7.15
C ILE A 111 -0.89 7.75 -7.48
N ASP A 112 -1.70 6.88 -8.04
CA ASP A 112 -1.38 5.53 -8.51
C ASP A 112 -0.83 5.49 -9.94
N THR A 113 -0.74 6.65 -10.60
CA THR A 113 -0.13 6.86 -11.93
C THR A 113 1.26 7.50 -11.81
N ASP A 114 1.99 7.63 -12.91
CA ASP A 114 3.28 8.33 -12.95
C ASP A 114 3.16 9.86 -12.81
N GLY A 115 1.97 10.42 -13.03
CA GLY A 115 1.64 11.83 -12.84
C GLY A 115 2.11 12.77 -13.95
N TYR A 116 2.51 12.25 -15.11
CA TYR A 116 2.88 13.09 -16.25
C TYR A 116 1.68 13.83 -16.86
N GLU A 117 0.50 13.30 -16.68
CA GLU A 117 -0.77 13.88 -17.13
C GLU A 117 -1.24 15.07 -16.28
N ILE A 118 -0.57 15.35 -15.15
CA ILE A 118 -0.97 16.39 -14.21
C ILE A 118 0.00 17.56 -14.31
N GLY A 119 -0.54 18.76 -14.54
CA GLY A 119 0.24 20.00 -14.62
C GLY A 119 1.13 20.22 -13.40
N GLU A 120 2.33 20.76 -13.63
CA GLU A 120 3.35 20.94 -12.60
C GLU A 120 2.86 21.81 -11.44
N GLU A 121 2.15 22.91 -11.72
CA GLU A 121 1.61 23.80 -10.71
C GLU A 121 0.76 23.04 -9.69
N LYS A 122 -0.17 22.21 -10.17
CA LYS A 122 -1.04 21.41 -9.30
C LYS A 122 -0.26 20.37 -8.50
N ARG A 123 0.77 19.76 -9.10
CA ARG A 123 1.67 18.82 -8.43
C ARG A 123 2.51 19.50 -7.36
N LEU A 124 2.94 20.72 -7.57
CA LEU A 124 3.69 21.52 -6.58
C LEU A 124 2.79 21.97 -5.44
N GLN A 125 1.56 22.40 -5.74
CA GLN A 125 0.58 22.78 -4.73
C GLN A 125 0.27 21.64 -3.75
N TYR A 126 0.20 20.40 -4.25
CA TYR A 126 -0.06 19.20 -3.44
C TYR A 126 1.16 18.27 -3.41
N ARG A 127 2.35 18.84 -3.22
CA ARG A 127 3.62 18.11 -3.32
C ARG A 127 3.69 16.90 -2.40
N TYR A 128 3.13 16.96 -1.21
CA TYR A 128 3.07 15.86 -0.25
C TYR A 128 2.28 14.64 -0.78
N LEU A 129 1.30 14.83 -1.67
CA LEU A 129 0.61 13.74 -2.36
C LEU A 129 1.44 13.22 -3.55
N ASP A 130 1.98 14.12 -4.35
CA ASP A 130 2.79 13.77 -5.51
C ASP A 130 4.00 12.92 -5.11
N LEU A 131 4.64 13.22 -3.98
CA LEU A 131 5.76 12.46 -3.43
C LEU A 131 5.39 11.02 -2.98
N ARG A 132 4.12 10.67 -2.89
CA ARG A 132 3.66 9.30 -2.61
C ARG A 132 3.67 8.39 -3.85
N ARG A 133 3.84 8.94 -5.05
CA ARG A 133 3.95 8.15 -6.28
C ARG A 133 5.20 7.28 -6.24
N MET A 134 5.07 6.03 -6.69
CA MET A 134 6.18 5.06 -6.70
C MET A 134 7.40 5.60 -7.46
N ARG A 135 7.19 6.28 -8.59
CA ARG A 135 8.26 6.90 -9.38
C ARG A 135 9.07 7.91 -8.54
N LEU A 136 8.39 8.81 -7.84
CA LEU A 136 9.07 9.84 -7.04
C LEU A 136 9.72 9.27 -5.79
N GLN A 137 9.12 8.27 -5.17
CA GLN A 137 9.73 7.55 -4.04
C GLN A 137 11.02 6.84 -4.46
N LYS A 138 11.03 6.17 -5.63
CA LYS A 138 12.25 5.57 -6.19
C LYS A 138 13.33 6.61 -6.42
N ASN A 139 12.99 7.78 -6.98
CA ASN A 139 13.93 8.86 -7.23
C ASN A 139 14.52 9.42 -5.92
N LEU A 140 13.68 9.65 -4.91
CA LEU A 140 14.14 10.12 -3.60
C LEU A 140 15.03 9.11 -2.90
N SER A 141 14.67 7.82 -2.96
CA SER A 141 15.48 6.73 -2.39
C SER A 141 16.82 6.59 -3.10
N LEU A 142 16.85 6.74 -4.42
CA LEU A 142 18.10 6.76 -5.18
C LEU A 142 18.97 7.95 -4.79
N ARG A 143 18.39 9.14 -4.76
CA ARG A 143 19.11 10.38 -4.35
C ARG A 143 19.69 10.22 -2.94
N HIS A 144 18.92 9.70 -1.99
CA HIS A 144 19.38 9.46 -0.63
C HIS A 144 20.60 8.53 -0.61
N ARG A 145 20.55 7.39 -1.33
CA ARG A 145 21.67 6.44 -1.40
C ARG A 145 22.93 7.05 -2.02
N VAL A 146 22.77 7.83 -3.08
CA VAL A 146 23.91 8.52 -3.71
C VAL A 146 24.54 9.51 -2.74
N LEU A 147 23.76 10.35 -2.07
CA LEU A 147 24.27 11.30 -1.09
C LEU A 147 24.94 10.60 0.10
N GLN A 148 24.38 9.51 0.57
CA GLN A 148 24.98 8.73 1.65
C GLN A 148 26.32 8.14 1.21
N PHE A 149 26.37 7.54 0.03
CA PHE A 149 27.62 7.02 -0.53
C PHE A 149 28.71 8.11 -0.64
N MET A 150 28.36 9.29 -1.13
CA MET A 150 29.31 10.42 -1.24
C MET A 150 29.84 10.82 0.15
N ARG A 151 28.97 10.96 1.14
CA ARG A 151 29.36 11.28 2.52
C ARG A 151 30.28 10.22 3.12
N ASP A 152 29.90 8.96 2.99
CA ASP A 152 30.70 7.85 3.52
C ASP A 152 32.07 7.76 2.85
N PHE A 153 32.14 8.01 1.54
CA PHE A 153 33.39 8.06 0.79
C PHE A 153 34.29 9.21 1.30
N LEU A 154 33.78 10.43 1.33
CA LEU A 154 34.54 11.60 1.77
C LEU A 154 35.03 11.44 3.23
N THR A 155 34.18 10.94 4.11
CA THR A 155 34.56 10.69 5.51
C THR A 155 35.70 9.67 5.61
N LYS A 156 35.72 8.62 4.78
CA LYS A 156 36.82 7.64 4.75
C LYS A 156 38.13 8.23 4.25
N GLU A 157 38.03 9.22 3.34
CA GLU A 157 39.20 9.94 2.82
C GLU A 157 39.67 11.08 3.74
N GLY A 158 39.03 11.27 4.91
CA GLY A 158 39.43 12.26 5.92
C GLY A 158 38.84 13.65 5.74
N PHE A 159 37.78 13.79 4.92
CA PHE A 159 37.00 15.02 4.74
C PHE A 159 35.80 15.08 5.66
#